data_2e001ff333a13a8380078487acc590be
#
_entry.id   2e001ff333a13a8380078487acc590be
#
_cell.length_a   1.000
_cell.length_b   1.000
_cell.length_c   1.000
_cell.angle_alpha   90.00
_cell.angle_beta   90.00
_cell.angle_gamma   90.00
#
_symmetry.space_group_name_H-M   'P 1'
#
loop_
_entity.id
_entity.type
_entity.pdbx_description
1 polymer ?
#
loop_
_entity_poly.entity_id
_entity_poly.type
_entity_poly.pdbx_seq_one_letter_code
_entity_poly.pdbx_strand_id
1 'polypeptide(L)'
;MTAFRRCLQAFLVVTACAGGQAVAADKPDKVSFYFAAHEDDWQLFMNPSAFQDVTEAAAKTVFVHVTAGDAGLGTGDGGRKRPYYLARENGAEDAVRFMADTDHEPARRVDSRVVLNGHRIVRIAYRNTVSYFLRVPDGNIKGEGFADTGFQSLLRLHEGAIRKVRAVDGSTVYRGWDDLVRTVRAIVDAERGRAPLVQINIAETDPSLNPDDHADHLMTAHAALDAVNDLACVRQVSYVDYASAKLPENLNAQQRDMESSVFAVTLAGVQAFDHGTSWRHYDQSYVGRNYFRVKEASGSCARAASEVTTAHR
;
A
#
# COMPACT_ATOMS: atom_id res chain seq x y z
N MET A 1 -1.79 -60.32 60.98
CA MET A 1 -1.19 -60.45 59.64
C MET A 1 -2.24 -60.00 58.61
N THR A 2 -2.29 -58.76 58.28
CA THR A 2 -3.32 -58.17 57.43
C THR A 2 -2.63 -57.56 56.20
N ALA A 3 -2.90 -58.16 55.04
CA ALA A 3 -2.33 -57.76 53.76
C ALA A 3 -3.07 -56.55 53.18
N PHE A 4 -2.34 -55.43 52.95
CA PHE A 4 -2.85 -54.25 52.29
C PHE A 4 -2.76 -54.44 50.77
N ARG A 5 -3.90 -54.53 50.10
CA ARG A 5 -3.98 -54.45 48.62
C ARG A 5 -3.96 -52.95 48.19
N ARG A 6 -2.94 -52.53 47.47
CA ARG A 6 -2.91 -51.26 46.79
C ARG A 6 -3.62 -51.38 45.45
N CYS A 7 -4.73 -50.65 45.28
CA CYS A 7 -5.36 -50.37 43.96
C CYS A 7 -4.56 -49.30 43.25
N LEU A 8 -4.04 -49.66 42.08
CA LEU A 8 -3.42 -48.73 41.15
C LEU A 8 -4.54 -48.19 40.22
N GLN A 9 -4.96 -46.95 40.41
CA GLN A 9 -5.84 -46.27 39.45
C GLN A 9 -4.99 -45.66 38.34
N ALA A 10 -5.15 -46.21 37.14
CA ALA A 10 -4.55 -45.63 35.92
C ALA A 10 -5.43 -44.44 35.47
N PHE A 11 -4.87 -43.24 35.53
CA PHE A 11 -5.48 -42.05 34.91
C PHE A 11 -5.19 -42.07 33.40
N LEU A 12 -6.24 -42.25 32.61
CA LEU A 12 -6.20 -42.11 31.16
C LEU A 12 -6.26 -40.61 30.86
N VAL A 13 -5.13 -40.00 30.49
CA VAL A 13 -5.10 -38.64 29.97
C VAL A 13 -5.51 -38.68 28.50
N VAL A 14 -6.76 -38.31 28.23
CA VAL A 14 -7.23 -38.08 26.86
C VAL A 14 -6.75 -36.70 26.41
N THR A 15 -5.66 -36.67 25.63
CA THR A 15 -5.21 -35.45 24.97
C THR A 15 -6.16 -35.20 23.78
N ALA A 16 -7.11 -34.30 23.95
CA ALA A 16 -7.91 -33.79 22.86
C ALA A 16 -7.01 -32.90 21.99
N CYS A 17 -6.51 -33.44 20.87
CA CYS A 17 -5.97 -32.65 19.81
C CYS A 17 -7.10 -31.81 19.18
N ALA A 18 -7.25 -30.57 19.62
CA ALA A 18 -8.04 -29.59 18.90
C ALA A 18 -7.34 -29.34 17.55
N GLY A 19 -7.68 -30.12 16.54
CA GLY A 19 -7.36 -29.86 15.17
C GLY A 19 -8.07 -28.57 14.76
N GLY A 20 -7.38 -27.43 14.88
CA GLY A 20 -7.80 -26.20 14.22
C GLY A 20 -7.82 -26.50 12.72
N GLN A 21 -9.01 -26.63 12.15
CA GLN A 21 -9.18 -26.59 10.71
C GLN A 21 -8.66 -25.20 10.28
N ALA A 22 -7.50 -25.18 9.62
CA ALA A 22 -7.10 -24.03 8.81
C ALA A 22 -8.21 -23.87 7.77
N VAL A 23 -9.07 -22.87 7.96
CA VAL A 23 -9.96 -22.41 6.91
C VAL A 23 -9.02 -22.06 5.78
N ALA A 24 -9.07 -22.84 4.70
CA ALA A 24 -8.39 -22.50 3.46
C ALA A 24 -8.94 -21.11 3.11
N ALA A 25 -8.09 -20.09 3.15
CA ALA A 25 -8.48 -18.75 2.73
C ALA A 25 -9.03 -18.90 1.30
N ASP A 26 -10.30 -18.60 1.11
CA ASP A 26 -10.91 -18.56 -0.20
C ASP A 26 -10.00 -17.70 -1.09
N LYS A 27 -9.73 -18.18 -2.32
CA LYS A 27 -8.89 -17.46 -3.26
C LYS A 27 -9.57 -16.11 -3.53
N PRO A 28 -8.86 -14.99 -3.42
CA PRO A 28 -9.49 -13.72 -3.74
C PRO A 28 -9.90 -13.69 -5.21
N ASP A 29 -11.09 -13.15 -5.47
CA ASP A 29 -11.58 -12.93 -6.84
C ASP A 29 -10.83 -11.79 -7.52
N LYS A 30 -10.34 -10.86 -6.72
CA LYS A 30 -9.59 -9.68 -7.14
C LYS A 30 -8.41 -9.42 -6.21
N VAL A 31 -7.27 -9.03 -6.78
CA VAL A 31 -6.18 -8.41 -6.02
C VAL A 31 -5.99 -6.98 -6.50
N SER A 32 -6.21 -6.03 -5.61
CA SER A 32 -6.05 -4.59 -5.87
C SER A 32 -4.73 -4.11 -5.33
N PHE A 33 -3.87 -3.59 -6.20
CA PHE A 33 -2.61 -2.95 -5.83
C PHE A 33 -2.81 -1.43 -5.86
N TYR A 34 -2.42 -0.76 -4.78
CA TYR A 34 -2.36 0.69 -4.66
C TYR A 34 -0.91 1.12 -4.66
N PHE A 35 -0.43 1.66 -5.77
CA PHE A 35 0.93 2.16 -5.92
C PHE A 35 0.95 3.64 -5.53
N ALA A 36 1.45 3.91 -4.35
CA ALA A 36 1.61 5.23 -3.79
C ALA A 36 3.09 5.63 -3.83
N ALA A 37 3.38 6.86 -4.20
CA ALA A 37 4.73 7.38 -4.06
C ALA A 37 5.05 7.62 -2.59
N HIS A 38 4.14 8.28 -1.89
CA HIS A 38 4.25 8.62 -0.47
C HIS A 38 3.17 7.90 0.35
N GLU A 39 3.31 7.92 1.67
CA GLU A 39 2.48 7.14 2.56
C GLU A 39 1.06 7.69 2.76
N ASP A 40 0.77 8.90 2.28
CA ASP A 40 -0.54 9.57 2.35
C ASP A 40 -1.29 9.67 1.00
N ASP A 41 -0.68 9.26 -0.11
CA ASP A 41 -1.27 9.45 -1.45
C ASP A 41 -2.58 8.67 -1.62
N TRP A 42 -2.59 7.38 -1.24
CA TRP A 42 -3.79 6.57 -1.44
C TRP A 42 -4.94 7.01 -0.52
N GLN A 43 -4.64 7.62 0.63
CA GLN A 43 -5.63 8.18 1.53
C GLN A 43 -6.29 9.42 0.93
N LEU A 44 -5.52 10.26 0.25
CA LEU A 44 -5.94 11.56 -0.28
C LEU A 44 -6.56 11.48 -1.68
N PHE A 45 -6.09 10.55 -2.52
CA PHE A 45 -6.43 10.54 -3.95
C PHE A 45 -7.18 9.29 -4.39
N MET A 46 -7.05 8.16 -3.66
CA MET A 46 -7.59 6.87 -4.08
C MET A 46 -8.71 6.34 -3.15
N ASN A 47 -9.16 7.15 -2.20
CA ASN A 47 -10.39 6.88 -1.44
C ASN A 47 -11.60 7.55 -2.14
N PRO A 48 -12.77 6.93 -2.06
CA PRO A 48 -13.17 5.78 -1.25
C PRO A 48 -12.83 4.40 -1.82
N SER A 49 -12.20 4.29 -2.98
CA SER A 49 -11.93 3.00 -3.63
C SER A 49 -11.05 2.09 -2.76
N ALA A 50 -10.03 2.64 -2.10
CA ALA A 50 -9.16 1.87 -1.20
C ALA A 50 -9.94 1.30 -0.01
N PHE A 51 -10.82 2.09 0.59
CA PHE A 51 -11.67 1.63 1.68
C PHE A 51 -12.60 0.48 1.23
N GLN A 52 -13.23 0.63 0.06
CA GLN A 52 -14.10 -0.40 -0.50
C GLN A 52 -13.36 -1.71 -0.75
N ASP A 53 -12.17 -1.65 -1.35
CA ASP A 53 -11.36 -2.85 -1.62
C ASP A 53 -10.89 -3.54 -0.33
N VAL A 54 -10.56 -2.77 0.71
CA VAL A 54 -10.14 -3.34 2.02
C VAL A 54 -11.30 -4.02 2.73
N THR A 55 -12.51 -3.46 2.64
CA THR A 55 -13.71 -4.02 3.28
C THR A 55 -14.41 -5.10 2.46
N GLU A 56 -14.02 -5.30 1.20
CA GLU A 56 -14.55 -6.34 0.33
C GLU A 56 -13.96 -7.72 0.70
N ALA A 57 -14.80 -8.63 1.17
CA ALA A 57 -14.37 -9.94 1.68
C ALA A 57 -13.67 -10.82 0.63
N ALA A 58 -14.05 -10.69 -0.66
CA ALA A 58 -13.47 -11.43 -1.78
C ALA A 58 -12.23 -10.74 -2.41
N ALA A 59 -11.83 -9.58 -1.90
CA ALA A 59 -10.66 -8.85 -2.37
C ALA A 59 -9.45 -9.05 -1.44
N LYS A 60 -8.26 -8.98 -2.04
CA LYS A 60 -7.00 -8.77 -1.35
C LYS A 60 -6.46 -7.41 -1.77
N THR A 61 -6.08 -6.58 -0.80
CA THR A 61 -5.58 -5.24 -1.05
C THR A 61 -4.10 -5.15 -0.72
N VAL A 62 -3.30 -4.62 -1.63
CA VAL A 62 -1.85 -4.49 -1.51
C VAL A 62 -1.45 -3.03 -1.69
N PHE A 63 -0.89 -2.42 -0.66
CA PHE A 63 -0.34 -1.07 -0.70
C PHE A 63 1.15 -1.14 -0.95
N VAL A 64 1.65 -0.44 -1.96
CA VAL A 64 3.06 -0.41 -2.33
C VAL A 64 3.55 1.03 -2.28
N HIS A 65 4.26 1.38 -1.20
CA HIS A 65 4.87 2.71 -1.03
C HIS A 65 6.28 2.67 -1.61
N VAL A 66 6.51 3.44 -2.66
CA VAL A 66 7.75 3.34 -3.43
C VAL A 66 8.83 4.24 -2.86
N THR A 67 8.48 5.47 -2.50
CA THR A 67 9.41 6.35 -1.78
C THR A 67 9.22 6.24 -0.26
N ALA A 68 10.08 6.86 0.48
CA ALA A 68 10.00 6.99 1.94
C ALA A 68 9.19 8.24 2.36
N GLY A 69 8.82 9.10 1.40
CA GLY A 69 8.19 10.38 1.68
C GLY A 69 8.91 11.19 2.75
N ASP A 70 10.25 11.06 2.81
CA ASP A 70 11.08 11.58 3.90
C ASP A 70 11.32 13.09 3.81
N ALA A 71 10.83 13.74 2.76
CA ALA A 71 11.01 15.19 2.51
C ALA A 71 12.49 15.61 2.64
N GLY A 72 13.41 14.75 2.23
CA GLY A 72 14.85 14.98 2.29
C GLY A 72 15.49 14.81 3.67
N LEU A 73 14.73 14.42 4.69
CA LEU A 73 15.24 14.24 6.06
C LEU A 73 16.01 12.92 6.26
N GLY A 74 15.87 11.97 5.33
CA GLY A 74 16.53 10.67 5.42
C GLY A 74 16.22 9.93 6.72
N THR A 75 17.26 9.44 7.39
CA THR A 75 17.13 8.73 8.69
C THR A 75 17.21 9.63 9.91
N GLY A 76 17.37 10.94 9.74
CA GLY A 76 17.42 11.90 10.83
C GLY A 76 16.08 11.98 11.57
N ASP A 77 16.11 11.93 12.91
CA ASP A 77 14.89 12.08 13.72
C ASP A 77 14.62 13.53 14.13
N GLY A 78 15.59 14.43 13.98
CA GLY A 78 15.47 15.83 14.34
C GLY A 78 15.13 16.05 15.83
N GLY A 79 15.52 15.11 16.70
CA GLY A 79 15.18 15.12 18.13
C GLY A 79 13.77 14.63 18.45
N ARG A 80 13.07 14.00 17.50
CA ARG A 80 11.74 13.40 17.64
C ARG A 80 11.85 11.92 17.99
N LYS A 81 10.73 11.27 18.31
CA LYS A 81 10.72 9.85 18.72
C LYS A 81 11.20 8.89 17.61
N ARG A 82 11.00 9.25 16.34
CA ARG A 82 11.45 8.47 15.18
C ARG A 82 11.73 9.38 13.99
N PRO A 83 12.53 8.91 13.00
CA PRO A 83 12.62 9.54 11.69
C PRO A 83 11.26 9.75 11.03
N TYR A 84 11.15 10.80 10.22
CA TYR A 84 9.88 11.20 9.60
C TYR A 84 9.26 10.10 8.74
N TYR A 85 10.06 9.43 7.92
CA TYR A 85 9.57 8.33 7.07
C TYR A 85 8.94 7.19 7.89
N LEU A 86 9.50 6.84 9.06
CA LEU A 86 8.92 5.82 9.93
C LEU A 86 7.62 6.28 10.60
N ALA A 87 7.49 7.57 10.86
CA ALA A 87 6.24 8.15 11.36
C ALA A 87 5.15 8.07 10.27
N ARG A 88 5.51 8.35 9.02
CA ARG A 88 4.59 8.23 7.87
C ARG A 88 4.17 6.78 7.63
N GLU A 89 5.13 5.83 7.59
CA GLU A 89 4.82 4.40 7.51
C GLU A 89 3.84 3.96 8.62
N ASN A 90 4.05 4.43 9.85
CA ASN A 90 3.12 4.15 10.95
C ASN A 90 1.72 4.74 10.70
N GLY A 91 1.64 5.97 10.22
CA GLY A 91 0.37 6.61 9.88
C GLY A 91 -0.40 5.83 8.81
N ALA A 92 0.27 5.40 7.74
CA ALA A 92 -0.33 4.59 6.70
C ALA A 92 -0.86 3.24 7.25
N GLU A 93 -0.07 2.57 8.10
CA GLU A 93 -0.47 1.30 8.71
C GLU A 93 -1.62 1.44 9.71
N ASP A 94 -1.67 2.54 10.47
CA ASP A 94 -2.80 2.82 11.35
C ASP A 94 -4.09 3.04 10.54
N ALA A 95 -4.01 3.70 9.38
CA ALA A 95 -5.13 3.87 8.45
C ALA A 95 -5.57 2.54 7.82
N VAL A 96 -4.63 1.69 7.39
CA VAL A 96 -4.94 0.34 6.89
C VAL A 96 -5.70 -0.47 7.95
N ARG A 97 -5.22 -0.46 9.20
CA ARG A 97 -5.89 -1.15 10.30
C ARG A 97 -7.27 -0.59 10.59
N PHE A 98 -7.42 0.73 10.59
CA PHE A 98 -8.70 1.40 10.78
C PHE A 98 -9.74 0.92 9.75
N MET A 99 -9.37 0.86 8.47
CA MET A 99 -10.26 0.34 7.43
C MET A 99 -10.55 -1.15 7.60
N ALA A 100 -9.51 -1.96 7.84
CA ALA A 100 -9.63 -3.42 7.91
C ALA A 100 -10.34 -3.93 9.16
N ASP A 101 -10.40 -3.15 10.23
CA ASP A 101 -11.12 -3.48 11.46
C ASP A 101 -12.57 -2.93 11.48
N THR A 102 -13.01 -2.27 10.40
CA THR A 102 -14.41 -1.87 10.26
C THR A 102 -15.29 -3.12 10.38
N ASP A 103 -16.21 -3.12 11.33
CA ASP A 103 -17.10 -4.25 11.65
C ASP A 103 -16.38 -5.55 12.13
N HIS A 104 -15.13 -5.44 12.55
CA HIS A 104 -14.33 -6.58 13.01
C HIS A 104 -13.52 -6.26 14.27
N GLU A 105 -13.31 -7.28 15.11
CA GLU A 105 -12.35 -7.18 16.21
C GLU A 105 -10.90 -7.09 15.66
N PRO A 106 -9.99 -6.39 16.34
CA PRO A 106 -8.60 -6.27 15.90
C PRO A 106 -7.92 -7.61 15.65
N ALA A 107 -7.18 -7.72 14.56
CA ALA A 107 -6.45 -8.92 14.19
C ALA A 107 -4.95 -8.82 14.53
N ARG A 108 -4.24 -9.94 14.36
CA ARG A 108 -2.78 -9.95 14.53
C ARG A 108 -2.08 -9.34 13.30
N ARG A 109 -1.31 -8.29 13.52
CA ARG A 109 -0.37 -7.74 12.54
C ARG A 109 0.87 -8.64 12.42
N VAL A 110 1.35 -8.86 11.20
CA VAL A 110 2.56 -9.64 10.92
C VAL A 110 3.57 -8.79 10.17
N ASP A 111 4.60 -8.36 10.89
CA ASP A 111 5.73 -7.61 10.34
C ASP A 111 6.81 -8.57 9.86
N SER A 112 7.34 -8.35 8.68
CA SER A 112 8.39 -9.17 8.10
C SER A 112 9.31 -8.36 7.18
N ARG A 113 10.46 -8.95 6.85
CA ARG A 113 11.30 -8.49 5.75
C ARG A 113 11.45 -9.62 4.75
N VAL A 114 11.01 -9.37 3.53
CA VAL A 114 11.08 -10.34 2.44
C VAL A 114 12.19 -9.98 1.47
N VAL A 115 12.68 -10.98 0.74
CA VAL A 115 13.65 -10.75 -0.33
C VAL A 115 12.92 -10.98 -1.66
N LEU A 116 12.76 -9.90 -2.44
CA LEU A 116 12.16 -9.91 -3.76
C LEU A 116 13.14 -9.29 -4.76
N ASN A 117 13.37 -9.95 -5.88
CA ASN A 117 14.37 -9.55 -6.88
C ASN A 117 15.76 -9.24 -6.26
N GLY A 118 16.14 -9.92 -5.18
CA GLY A 118 17.41 -9.67 -4.46
C GLY A 118 17.37 -8.48 -3.48
N HIS A 119 16.27 -7.76 -3.38
CA HIS A 119 16.09 -6.61 -2.49
C HIS A 119 15.36 -6.99 -1.21
N ARG A 120 15.87 -6.49 -0.07
CA ARG A 120 15.27 -6.69 1.25
C ARG A 120 14.25 -5.58 1.49
N ILE A 121 12.96 -5.96 1.52
CA ILE A 121 11.82 -5.02 1.57
C ILE A 121 11.00 -5.29 2.84
N VAL A 122 10.54 -4.24 3.49
CA VAL A 122 9.59 -4.34 4.61
C VAL A 122 8.22 -4.73 4.05
N ARG A 123 7.62 -5.75 4.68
CA ARG A 123 6.28 -6.25 4.36
C ARG A 123 5.48 -6.39 5.64
N ILE A 124 4.32 -5.79 5.66
CA ILE A 124 3.38 -5.85 6.78
C ILE A 124 2.09 -6.47 6.27
N ALA A 125 1.60 -7.52 6.93
CA ALA A 125 0.33 -8.14 6.59
C ALA A 125 -0.67 -7.97 7.73
N TYR A 126 -1.88 -7.59 7.37
CA TYR A 126 -3.00 -7.42 8.29
C TYR A 126 -4.31 -7.83 7.61
N ARG A 127 -4.98 -8.89 8.11
CA ARG A 127 -6.20 -9.45 7.49
C ARG A 127 -6.00 -9.76 6.00
N ASN A 128 -6.84 -9.19 5.14
CA ASN A 128 -6.76 -9.28 3.68
C ASN A 128 -5.85 -8.22 3.05
N THR A 129 -5.11 -7.45 3.86
CA THR A 129 -4.23 -6.39 3.38
C THR A 129 -2.75 -6.74 3.52
N VAL A 130 -1.93 -6.17 2.65
CA VAL A 130 -0.47 -6.24 2.71
C VAL A 130 0.11 -4.89 2.32
N SER A 131 1.07 -4.38 3.10
CA SER A 131 1.81 -3.16 2.76
C SER A 131 3.28 -3.47 2.52
N TYR A 132 3.85 -2.82 1.50
CA TYR A 132 5.26 -2.87 1.14
C TYR A 132 5.86 -1.47 1.19
N PHE A 133 7.09 -1.35 1.71
CA PHE A 133 7.84 -0.09 1.80
C PHE A 133 9.20 -0.26 1.13
N LEU A 134 9.37 0.33 -0.07
CA LEU A 134 10.61 0.23 -0.84
C LEU A 134 11.63 1.28 -0.39
N ARG A 135 11.15 2.37 0.21
CA ARG A 135 11.95 3.41 0.87
C ARG A 135 12.95 4.11 -0.05
N VAL A 136 12.63 4.29 -1.34
CA VAL A 136 13.39 5.18 -2.20
C VAL A 136 13.33 6.60 -1.61
N PRO A 137 14.43 7.38 -1.56
CA PRO A 137 14.36 8.77 -1.10
C PRO A 137 13.31 9.58 -1.84
N ASP A 138 12.60 10.47 -1.14
CA ASP A 138 11.71 11.47 -1.73
C ASP A 138 12.48 12.31 -2.76
N GLY A 139 11.92 12.42 -3.96
CA GLY A 139 12.55 13.08 -5.10
C GLY A 139 12.31 14.58 -5.17
N ASN A 140 11.53 15.17 -4.25
CA ASN A 140 11.04 16.53 -4.33
C ASN A 140 10.06 16.74 -5.51
N ILE A 141 9.31 17.83 -5.47
CA ILE A 141 8.18 18.11 -6.39
C ILE A 141 8.50 17.87 -7.88
N LYS A 142 9.68 18.30 -8.31
CA LYS A 142 10.10 18.18 -9.72
C LYS A 142 11.09 17.05 -9.98
N GLY A 143 11.35 16.19 -8.99
CA GLY A 143 12.22 15.04 -9.12
C GLY A 143 13.71 15.34 -9.08
N GLU A 144 14.13 16.55 -8.65
CA GLU A 144 15.53 16.93 -8.52
C GLU A 144 16.25 16.24 -7.36
N GLY A 145 15.48 15.72 -6.39
CA GLY A 145 15.99 15.14 -5.15
C GLY A 145 16.42 16.20 -4.14
N PHE A 146 16.83 15.73 -2.96
CA PHE A 146 17.32 16.58 -1.86
C PHE A 146 18.82 16.41 -1.66
N ALA A 147 19.49 17.46 -1.22
CA ALA A 147 20.94 17.44 -0.97
C ALA A 147 21.35 16.37 0.07
N ASP A 148 20.58 16.24 1.14
CA ASP A 148 20.86 15.32 2.26
C ASP A 148 20.74 13.84 1.85
N THR A 149 19.97 13.56 0.78
CA THR A 149 19.87 12.22 0.16
C THR A 149 20.75 12.09 -1.08
N GLY A 150 21.65 13.04 -1.33
CA GLY A 150 22.57 13.03 -2.48
C GLY A 150 21.85 13.23 -3.82
N PHE A 151 20.77 14.01 -3.84
CA PHE A 151 19.96 14.27 -5.02
C PHE A 151 19.47 13.01 -5.72
N GLN A 152 19.17 11.96 -4.95
CA GLN A 152 18.55 10.74 -5.47
C GLN A 152 17.05 10.93 -5.65
N SER A 153 16.49 10.44 -6.76
CA SER A 153 15.05 10.44 -7.02
C SER A 153 14.68 9.37 -8.04
N LEU A 154 13.39 9.03 -8.09
CA LEU A 154 12.84 8.13 -9.10
C LEU A 154 12.99 8.69 -10.50
N LEU A 155 12.73 9.99 -10.69
CA LEU A 155 12.87 10.65 -12.01
C LEU A 155 14.30 10.56 -12.53
N ARG A 156 15.28 10.90 -11.71
CA ARG A 156 16.70 10.83 -12.11
C ARG A 156 17.19 9.41 -12.39
N LEU A 157 16.59 8.42 -11.70
CA LEU A 157 16.85 7.01 -11.99
C LEU A 157 16.25 6.60 -13.33
N HIS A 158 15.01 7.01 -13.60
CA HIS A 158 14.30 6.75 -14.86
C HIS A 158 15.01 7.37 -16.07
N GLU A 159 15.43 8.62 -15.97
CA GLU A 159 16.17 9.32 -17.01
C GLU A 159 17.62 8.84 -17.20
N GLY A 160 18.10 7.93 -16.32
CA GLY A 160 19.50 7.49 -16.34
C GLY A 160 20.51 8.54 -15.88
N ALA A 161 20.06 9.67 -15.33
CA ALA A 161 20.90 10.69 -14.73
C ALA A 161 21.68 10.18 -13.52
N ILE A 162 21.13 9.17 -12.82
CA ILE A 162 21.80 8.39 -11.81
C ILE A 162 21.65 6.89 -12.14
N ARG A 163 22.67 6.10 -11.79
CA ARG A 163 22.68 4.66 -12.10
C ARG A 163 22.14 3.79 -10.98
N LYS A 164 21.86 4.36 -9.83
CA LYS A 164 21.37 3.64 -8.65
C LYS A 164 20.70 4.61 -7.68
N VAL A 165 19.78 4.07 -6.91
CA VAL A 165 19.18 4.75 -5.76
C VAL A 165 19.27 3.80 -4.55
N ARG A 166 19.61 4.36 -3.39
CA ARG A 166 19.69 3.62 -2.13
C ARG A 166 18.45 3.92 -1.30
N ALA A 167 17.83 2.89 -0.75
CA ALA A 167 16.78 3.07 0.25
C ALA A 167 17.28 3.92 1.42
N VAL A 168 16.45 4.82 1.96
CA VAL A 168 16.85 5.78 3.01
C VAL A 168 17.43 5.09 4.25
N ASP A 169 16.94 3.91 4.61
CA ASP A 169 17.43 3.11 5.72
C ASP A 169 18.69 2.26 5.38
N GLY A 170 19.18 2.37 4.17
CA GLY A 170 20.34 1.63 3.69
C GLY A 170 20.12 0.14 3.46
N SER A 171 18.89 -0.36 3.59
CA SER A 171 18.55 -1.79 3.52
C SER A 171 18.83 -2.41 2.16
N THR A 172 18.71 -1.62 1.07
CA THR A 172 18.95 -2.08 -0.29
C THR A 172 19.39 -0.96 -1.23
N VAL A 173 19.81 -1.34 -2.45
CA VAL A 173 20.20 -0.41 -3.52
C VAL A 173 19.59 -0.90 -4.83
N TYR A 174 18.70 -0.12 -5.42
CA TYR A 174 18.13 -0.38 -6.74
C TYR A 174 19.09 0.13 -7.81
N ARG A 175 19.46 -0.75 -8.74
CA ARG A 175 20.50 -0.49 -9.76
C ARG A 175 19.88 -0.26 -11.13
N GLY A 176 19.49 0.99 -11.40
CA GLY A 176 18.78 1.38 -12.62
C GLY A 176 17.27 1.18 -12.53
N TRP A 177 16.57 1.76 -13.49
CA TRP A 177 15.10 1.71 -13.57
C TRP A 177 14.56 0.28 -13.68
N ASP A 178 15.13 -0.53 -14.55
CA ASP A 178 14.70 -1.92 -14.76
C ASP A 178 14.80 -2.78 -13.50
N ASP A 179 15.76 -2.50 -12.63
CA ASP A 179 15.92 -3.23 -11.38
C ASP A 179 14.79 -2.88 -10.39
N LEU A 180 14.40 -1.60 -10.32
CA LEU A 180 13.23 -1.15 -9.56
C LEU A 180 11.94 -1.77 -10.13
N VAL A 181 11.74 -1.69 -11.45
CA VAL A 181 10.57 -2.26 -12.14
C VAL A 181 10.45 -3.77 -11.89
N ARG A 182 11.55 -4.53 -12.02
CA ARG A 182 11.54 -5.97 -11.69
C ARG A 182 11.23 -6.24 -10.23
N THR A 183 11.58 -5.33 -9.33
CA THR A 183 11.25 -5.45 -7.90
C THR A 183 9.76 -5.22 -7.68
N VAL A 184 9.17 -4.20 -8.30
CA VAL A 184 7.72 -3.96 -8.30
C VAL A 184 6.98 -5.16 -8.89
N ARG A 185 7.46 -5.70 -10.03
CA ARG A 185 6.91 -6.91 -10.65
C ARG A 185 6.96 -8.11 -9.69
N ALA A 186 8.05 -8.31 -8.98
CA ALA A 186 8.18 -9.41 -8.03
C ALA A 186 7.18 -9.28 -6.86
N ILE A 187 6.83 -8.06 -6.44
CA ILE A 187 5.75 -7.82 -5.48
C ILE A 187 4.40 -8.23 -6.07
N VAL A 188 4.11 -7.80 -7.30
CA VAL A 188 2.86 -8.17 -7.98
C VAL A 188 2.75 -9.68 -8.11
N ASP A 189 3.79 -10.37 -8.56
CA ASP A 189 3.79 -11.83 -8.73
C ASP A 189 3.65 -12.58 -7.40
N ALA A 190 4.25 -12.07 -6.31
CA ALA A 190 4.14 -12.66 -4.98
C ALA A 190 2.73 -12.56 -4.39
N GLU A 191 2.00 -11.47 -4.67
CA GLU A 191 0.73 -11.19 -4.01
C GLU A 191 -0.50 -11.51 -4.86
N ARG A 192 -0.41 -11.44 -6.21
CA ARG A 192 -1.55 -11.72 -7.10
C ARG A 192 -2.02 -13.18 -7.05
N GLY A 193 -1.11 -14.12 -6.76
CA GLY A 193 -1.43 -15.54 -6.71
C GLY A 193 -2.10 -16.04 -8.00
N ARG A 194 -3.32 -16.59 -7.84
CA ARG A 194 -4.17 -17.08 -8.94
C ARG A 194 -5.46 -16.27 -9.07
N ALA A 195 -5.49 -15.04 -8.60
CA ALA A 195 -6.66 -14.19 -8.74
C ALA A 195 -7.00 -13.99 -10.23
N PRO A 196 -8.27 -14.09 -10.62
CA PRO A 196 -8.68 -13.91 -12.00
C PRO A 196 -8.56 -12.47 -12.48
N LEU A 197 -8.56 -11.50 -11.55
CA LEU A 197 -8.42 -10.08 -11.83
C LEU A 197 -7.31 -9.46 -10.99
N VAL A 198 -6.41 -8.74 -11.65
CA VAL A 198 -5.45 -7.84 -11.02
C VAL A 198 -5.90 -6.41 -11.31
N GLN A 199 -6.12 -5.61 -10.27
CA GLN A 199 -6.38 -4.18 -10.41
C GLN A 199 -5.15 -3.41 -9.95
N ILE A 200 -4.70 -2.46 -10.76
CA ILE A 200 -3.68 -1.49 -10.35
C ILE A 200 -4.33 -0.11 -10.20
N ASN A 201 -4.04 0.54 -9.09
CA ASN A 201 -4.46 1.89 -8.75
C ASN A 201 -3.20 2.75 -8.70
N ILE A 202 -3.12 3.75 -9.55
CA ILE A 202 -1.91 4.57 -9.80
C ILE A 202 -2.27 6.03 -9.98
N ALA A 203 -1.31 6.94 -9.88
CA ALA A 203 -1.46 8.32 -10.31
C ALA A 203 -1.75 8.39 -11.83
N GLU A 204 -2.55 9.38 -12.24
CA GLU A 204 -2.79 9.65 -13.66
C GLU A 204 -1.52 10.22 -14.31
N THR A 205 -1.07 9.58 -15.38
CA THR A 205 0.16 9.96 -16.08
C THR A 205 -0.04 10.90 -17.25
N ASP A 206 -1.29 11.15 -17.65
CA ASP A 206 -1.61 12.10 -18.71
C ASP A 206 -1.53 13.54 -18.19
N PRO A 207 -0.55 14.36 -18.65
CA PRO A 207 -0.37 15.72 -18.15
C PRO A 207 -1.52 16.67 -18.50
N SER A 208 -2.41 16.28 -19.43
CA SER A 208 -3.62 17.06 -19.73
C SER A 208 -4.71 16.88 -18.68
N LEU A 209 -4.68 15.76 -17.93
CA LEU A 209 -5.64 15.43 -16.89
C LEU A 209 -5.07 15.68 -15.48
N ASN A 210 -3.78 15.47 -15.30
CA ASN A 210 -3.06 15.64 -14.03
C ASN A 210 -1.82 16.54 -14.22
N PRO A 211 -2.01 17.83 -14.55
CA PRO A 211 -0.91 18.77 -14.77
C PRO A 211 -0.20 19.09 -13.44
N ASP A 212 1.10 19.36 -13.54
CA ASP A 212 1.94 19.84 -12.44
C ASP A 212 1.99 18.91 -11.21
N ASP A 213 1.77 17.62 -11.42
CA ASP A 213 1.82 16.64 -10.33
C ASP A 213 3.24 16.38 -9.84
N HIS A 214 3.36 15.77 -8.66
CA HIS A 214 4.65 15.42 -8.07
C HIS A 214 5.39 14.40 -8.95
N ALA A 215 6.68 14.62 -9.19
CA ALA A 215 7.47 13.72 -10.02
C ALA A 215 7.47 12.26 -9.51
N ASP A 216 7.48 12.06 -8.19
CA ASP A 216 7.44 10.73 -7.62
C ASP A 216 6.10 10.01 -7.86
N HIS A 217 4.95 10.73 -7.88
CA HIS A 217 3.65 10.15 -8.25
C HIS A 217 3.69 9.59 -9.65
N LEU A 218 4.15 10.40 -10.62
CA LEU A 218 4.27 10.01 -12.02
C LEU A 218 5.24 8.84 -12.20
N MET A 219 6.41 8.88 -11.56
CA MET A 219 7.41 7.81 -11.69
C MET A 219 6.99 6.52 -10.99
N THR A 220 6.26 6.59 -9.88
CA THR A 220 5.65 5.42 -9.24
C THR A 220 4.61 4.77 -10.16
N ALA A 221 3.76 5.59 -10.80
CA ALA A 221 2.80 5.10 -11.79
C ALA A 221 3.49 4.45 -13.00
N HIS A 222 4.55 5.05 -13.55
CA HIS A 222 5.34 4.46 -14.63
C HIS A 222 5.98 3.13 -14.22
N ALA A 223 6.56 3.03 -13.01
CA ALA A 223 7.14 1.78 -12.52
C ALA A 223 6.09 0.67 -12.41
N ALA A 224 4.87 1.00 -11.95
CA ALA A 224 3.77 0.05 -11.87
C ALA A 224 3.29 -0.40 -13.26
N LEU A 225 3.13 0.53 -14.21
CA LEU A 225 2.74 0.23 -15.59
C LEU A 225 3.77 -0.64 -16.29
N ASP A 226 5.05 -0.32 -16.17
CA ASP A 226 6.14 -1.11 -16.73
C ASP A 226 6.17 -2.52 -16.13
N ALA A 227 5.92 -2.64 -14.82
CA ALA A 227 5.92 -3.91 -14.11
C ALA A 227 4.80 -4.85 -14.53
N VAL A 228 3.68 -4.34 -15.04
CA VAL A 228 2.51 -5.15 -15.43
C VAL A 228 2.25 -5.19 -16.92
N ASN A 229 3.12 -4.60 -17.75
CA ASN A 229 2.90 -4.38 -19.18
C ASN A 229 2.63 -5.65 -19.99
N ASP A 230 3.15 -6.81 -19.57
CA ASP A 230 2.98 -8.12 -20.16
C ASP A 230 1.94 -9.00 -19.45
N LEU A 231 1.32 -8.51 -18.39
CA LEU A 231 0.31 -9.27 -17.65
C LEU A 231 -1.05 -9.19 -18.34
N ALA A 232 -1.68 -10.36 -18.46
CA ALA A 232 -3.09 -10.44 -18.83
C ALA A 232 -4.00 -10.14 -17.64
N CYS A 233 -5.24 -9.74 -17.91
CA CYS A 233 -6.28 -9.52 -16.91
C CYS A 233 -5.95 -8.40 -15.91
N VAL A 234 -5.32 -7.33 -16.37
CA VAL A 234 -5.06 -6.14 -15.57
C VAL A 234 -6.10 -5.06 -15.87
N ARG A 235 -6.80 -4.62 -14.82
CA ARG A 235 -7.63 -3.42 -14.80
C ARG A 235 -6.80 -2.27 -14.24
N GLN A 236 -6.75 -1.15 -14.95
CA GLN A 236 -6.03 0.04 -14.53
C GLN A 236 -7.02 1.12 -14.06
N VAL A 237 -6.79 1.68 -12.88
CA VAL A 237 -7.49 2.87 -12.37
C VAL A 237 -6.44 3.95 -12.14
N SER A 238 -6.59 5.08 -12.85
CA SER A 238 -5.64 6.20 -12.81
C SER A 238 -6.30 7.39 -12.14
N TYR A 239 -5.75 7.88 -11.04
CA TYR A 239 -6.31 8.94 -10.20
C TYR A 239 -5.62 10.28 -10.47
N VAL A 240 -6.42 11.34 -10.47
CA VAL A 240 -5.92 12.71 -10.53
C VAL A 240 -5.49 13.12 -9.12
N ASP A 241 -4.21 13.36 -8.94
CA ASP A 241 -3.63 13.66 -7.63
C ASP A 241 -3.67 15.18 -7.35
N TYR A 242 -2.56 15.89 -7.43
CA TYR A 242 -2.50 17.32 -7.04
C TYR A 242 -3.42 18.23 -7.85
N ALA A 243 -3.66 17.92 -9.10
CA ALA A 243 -4.57 18.71 -9.94
C ALA A 243 -6.02 18.66 -9.43
N SER A 244 -6.41 17.65 -8.63
CA SER A 244 -7.73 17.53 -8.03
C SER A 244 -8.08 18.71 -7.13
N ALA A 245 -7.10 19.37 -6.52
CA ALA A 245 -7.30 20.58 -5.69
C ALA A 245 -7.99 21.72 -6.45
N LYS A 246 -7.90 21.75 -7.78
CA LYS A 246 -8.51 22.76 -8.65
C LYS A 246 -9.90 22.35 -9.15
N LEU A 247 -10.35 21.14 -8.82
CA LEU A 247 -11.63 20.58 -9.24
C LEU A 247 -12.67 20.69 -8.11
N PRO A 248 -13.98 20.69 -8.43
CA PRO A 248 -15.04 20.66 -7.41
C PRO A 248 -14.95 19.41 -6.54
N GLU A 249 -15.51 19.45 -5.32
CA GLU A 249 -15.79 18.23 -4.57
C GLU A 249 -16.82 17.40 -5.34
N ASN A 250 -16.58 16.09 -5.45
CA ASN A 250 -17.43 15.16 -6.19
C ASN A 250 -17.85 13.93 -5.36
N LEU A 251 -17.41 13.84 -4.11
CA LEU A 251 -17.86 12.83 -3.18
C LEU A 251 -19.14 13.26 -2.45
N ASN A 252 -20.02 12.31 -2.16
CA ASN A 252 -21.14 12.56 -1.26
C ASN A 252 -20.65 12.70 0.20
N ALA A 253 -21.53 13.16 1.11
CA ALA A 253 -21.17 13.42 2.50
C ALA A 253 -20.58 12.18 3.20
N GLN A 254 -21.16 11.00 3.02
CA GLN A 254 -20.69 9.76 3.64
C GLN A 254 -19.30 9.36 3.12
N GLN A 255 -19.06 9.48 1.84
CA GLN A 255 -17.77 9.18 1.21
C GLN A 255 -16.70 10.16 1.69
N ARG A 256 -17.04 11.46 1.76
CA ARG A 256 -16.14 12.49 2.27
C ARG A 256 -15.79 12.27 3.75
N ASP A 257 -16.76 11.95 4.58
CA ASP A 257 -16.55 11.69 6.02
C ASP A 257 -15.64 10.47 6.21
N MET A 258 -15.82 9.43 5.41
CA MET A 258 -14.97 8.24 5.45
C MET A 258 -13.53 8.56 5.01
N GLU A 259 -13.34 9.24 3.89
CA GLU A 259 -12.02 9.69 3.43
C GLU A 259 -11.32 10.57 4.47
N SER A 260 -12.03 11.56 5.03
CA SER A 260 -11.53 12.40 6.12
C SER A 260 -11.08 11.57 7.33
N SER A 261 -11.85 10.56 7.69
CA SER A 261 -11.54 9.68 8.83
C SER A 261 -10.26 8.88 8.58
N VAL A 262 -10.09 8.30 7.41
CA VAL A 262 -8.89 7.55 7.01
C VAL A 262 -7.67 8.48 7.04
N PHE A 263 -7.79 9.68 6.48
CA PHE A 263 -6.70 10.65 6.47
C PHE A 263 -6.37 11.16 7.88
N ALA A 264 -7.38 11.43 8.72
CA ALA A 264 -7.17 11.85 10.11
C ALA A 264 -6.42 10.78 10.92
N VAL A 265 -6.72 9.50 10.74
CA VAL A 265 -6.01 8.39 11.39
C VAL A 265 -4.56 8.33 10.92
N THR A 266 -4.30 8.51 9.62
CA THR A 266 -2.93 8.62 9.08
C THR A 266 -2.14 9.69 9.81
N LEU A 267 -2.70 10.89 9.93
CA LEU A 267 -2.02 12.02 10.58
C LEU A 267 -1.83 11.83 12.08
N ALA A 268 -2.80 11.19 12.76
CA ALA A 268 -2.66 10.83 14.16
C ALA A 268 -1.48 9.87 14.38
N GLY A 269 -1.30 8.90 13.50
CA GLY A 269 -0.16 7.98 13.50
C GLY A 269 1.18 8.69 13.29
N VAL A 270 1.24 9.70 12.41
CA VAL A 270 2.42 10.56 12.21
C VAL A 270 2.70 11.38 13.46
N GLN A 271 1.66 12.00 14.04
CA GLN A 271 1.79 12.84 15.23
C GLN A 271 2.21 12.06 16.48
N ALA A 272 1.89 10.76 16.57
CA ALA A 272 2.32 9.90 17.67
C ALA A 272 3.85 9.85 17.83
N PHE A 273 4.60 10.21 16.78
CA PHE A 273 6.07 10.33 16.79
C PHE A 273 6.59 11.77 16.79
N ASP A 274 5.76 12.71 17.25
CA ASP A 274 6.07 14.13 17.44
C ASP A 274 6.31 14.90 16.11
N HIS A 275 5.82 14.38 14.99
CA HIS A 275 5.85 15.11 13.73
C HIS A 275 4.58 15.93 13.53
N GLY A 276 4.72 17.08 12.83
CA GLY A 276 3.58 17.93 12.48
C GLY A 276 2.63 17.26 11.50
N THR A 277 1.42 17.81 11.38
CA THR A 277 0.40 17.31 10.47
C THR A 277 0.12 18.28 9.34
N SER A 278 -0.27 17.76 8.17
CA SER A 278 -0.70 18.52 7.00
C SER A 278 -2.22 18.77 6.97
N TRP A 279 -2.96 18.44 8.04
CA TRP A 279 -4.42 18.46 8.07
C TRP A 279 -5.03 19.71 7.47
N ARG A 280 -4.66 20.89 7.98
CA ARG A 280 -5.24 22.16 7.53
C ARG A 280 -5.09 22.42 6.04
N HIS A 281 -3.99 21.98 5.48
CA HIS A 281 -3.67 22.22 4.08
C HIS A 281 -4.36 21.20 3.17
N TYR A 282 -4.28 19.92 3.52
CA TYR A 282 -4.72 18.83 2.65
C TYR A 282 -6.23 18.55 2.77
N ASP A 283 -6.85 18.74 3.95
CA ASP A 283 -8.29 18.62 4.12
C ASP A 283 -9.05 19.58 3.17
N GLN A 284 -8.62 20.80 3.05
CA GLN A 284 -9.24 21.80 2.18
C GLN A 284 -8.92 21.58 0.69
N SER A 285 -7.75 21.03 0.40
CA SER A 285 -7.28 20.92 -1.00
C SER A 285 -7.73 19.64 -1.68
N TYR A 286 -7.73 18.51 -0.98
CA TYR A 286 -7.89 17.19 -1.61
C TYR A 286 -9.10 16.41 -1.12
N VAL A 287 -9.38 16.41 0.19
CA VAL A 287 -10.48 15.64 0.76
C VAL A 287 -11.83 16.06 0.14
N GLY A 288 -12.64 15.07 -0.23
CA GLY A 288 -13.90 15.26 -0.94
C GLY A 288 -13.78 15.19 -2.46
N ARG A 289 -12.58 14.90 -2.98
CA ARG A 289 -12.28 14.85 -4.43
C ARG A 289 -11.65 13.53 -4.82
N ASN A 290 -12.39 12.74 -5.58
CA ASN A 290 -11.88 11.49 -6.12
C ASN A 290 -12.17 11.43 -7.63
N TYR A 291 -11.19 11.81 -8.43
CA TYR A 291 -11.27 11.86 -9.88
C TYR A 291 -10.36 10.79 -10.47
N PHE A 292 -10.93 9.91 -11.26
CA PHE A 292 -10.19 8.82 -11.88
C PHE A 292 -10.76 8.41 -13.22
N ARG A 293 -9.95 7.72 -14.01
CA ARG A 293 -10.40 7.00 -15.19
C ARG A 293 -10.05 5.52 -15.07
N VAL A 294 -10.85 4.68 -15.73
CA VAL A 294 -10.69 3.23 -15.72
C VAL A 294 -10.38 2.75 -17.11
N LYS A 295 -9.34 1.93 -17.22
CA LYS A 295 -9.06 1.10 -18.40
C LYS A 295 -9.32 -0.35 -18.01
N GLU A 296 -10.42 -0.88 -18.53
CA GLU A 296 -10.84 -2.25 -18.24
C GLU A 296 -9.88 -3.28 -18.84
N ALA A 297 -9.79 -4.46 -18.19
CA ALA A 297 -9.11 -5.59 -18.73
C ALA A 297 -9.77 -6.05 -20.05
N SER A 298 -8.97 -6.47 -21.03
CA SER A 298 -9.44 -6.80 -22.37
C SER A 298 -9.62 -8.32 -22.59
N GLY A 299 -10.37 -8.69 -23.62
CA GLY A 299 -10.54 -10.09 -24.07
C GLY A 299 -11.34 -10.96 -23.10
N SER A 300 -10.90 -12.19 -22.87
CA SER A 300 -11.55 -13.15 -21.96
C SER A 300 -11.58 -12.68 -20.50
N CYS A 301 -10.71 -11.75 -20.14
CA CYS A 301 -10.62 -11.19 -18.81
C CYS A 301 -11.75 -10.18 -18.49
N ALA A 302 -12.36 -9.58 -19.52
CA ALA A 302 -13.50 -8.68 -19.35
C ALA A 302 -14.73 -9.39 -18.75
N ARG A 303 -14.91 -10.70 -19.03
CA ARG A 303 -15.99 -11.50 -18.45
C ARG A 303 -15.76 -11.74 -16.95
N ALA A 304 -14.54 -12.09 -16.55
CA ALA A 304 -14.20 -12.31 -15.15
C ALA A 304 -14.40 -11.04 -14.32
N ALA A 305 -14.03 -9.87 -14.86
CA ALA A 305 -14.23 -8.58 -14.22
C ALA A 305 -15.71 -8.21 -14.05
N SER A 306 -16.58 -8.53 -15.06
CA SER A 306 -18.00 -8.25 -15.00
C SER A 306 -18.77 -9.19 -14.07
N GLU A 307 -18.35 -10.45 -13.94
CA GLU A 307 -18.92 -11.44 -13.04
C GLU A 307 -18.60 -11.09 -11.56
N VAL A 308 -17.39 -10.63 -11.28
CA VAL A 308 -17.00 -10.13 -9.95
C VAL A 308 -17.82 -8.88 -9.57
N THR A 309 -18.05 -7.95 -10.51
CA THR A 309 -18.82 -6.72 -10.25
C THR A 309 -20.32 -6.99 -10.08
N THR A 310 -20.88 -8.04 -10.70
CA THR A 310 -22.32 -8.39 -10.62
C THR A 310 -22.66 -9.24 -9.40
N ALA A 311 -21.71 -9.99 -8.85
CA ALA A 311 -21.92 -10.82 -7.65
C ALA A 311 -22.03 -10.00 -6.36
N HIS A 312 -21.67 -8.71 -6.40
CA HIS A 312 -21.60 -7.82 -5.24
C HIS A 312 -22.52 -6.57 -5.32
N ARG A 313 -23.62 -6.65 -6.11
CA ARG A 313 -24.68 -5.62 -6.14
C ARG A 313 -25.90 -6.02 -5.35
#